data_51eef65b868ebdb372b8d4d46cb76d1d
#
_entry.id   51eef65b868ebdb372b8d4d46cb76d1d
#
_cell.length_a   1.000
_cell.length_b   1.000
_cell.length_c   1.000
_cell.angle_alpha   90.00
_cell.angle_beta   90.00
_cell.angle_gamma   90.00
#
_symmetry.space_group_name_H-M   'P 1'
#
loop_
_entity.id
_entity.type
_entity.pdbx_description
1 polymer ?
#
loop_
_entity_poly.entity_id
_entity_poly.type
_entity_poly.pdbx_seq_one_letter_code
_entity_poly.pdbx_strand_id
1 'polypeptide(L)'
;VAAAKAHRADLIGVSGLITPSLSEMEALCELLQKEQLRIPLIVGGATTSTVHTAVKLAPRYDYGVIQGGDASRTAGIMKRLLSDRSSYLAQVKAEQEKIRGQYYHKQDRLLPYTEAQTLAPVFDRESYRLPASFGEHNLLGKNMDLQDLIAKIDWTPFFHFWGFKGKFPEIIHQHEEADRTYQAALEMLGTVIAGNEFEASIVVNFFDA
;
A
#
# COMPACT_ATOMS: atom_id res chain seq x y z
N VAL A 1 21.41 18.43 -0.43
CA VAL A 1 22.48 18.46 0.59
C VAL A 1 23.09 19.86 0.68
N ALA A 2 23.58 20.45 -0.41
CA ALA A 2 24.20 21.78 -0.40
C ALA A 2 23.29 22.85 0.21
N ALA A 3 22.02 22.91 -0.19
CA ALA A 3 21.04 23.85 0.38
C ALA A 3 20.84 23.65 1.89
N ALA A 4 20.75 22.40 2.36
CA ALA A 4 20.60 22.10 3.79
C ALA A 4 21.80 22.62 4.62
N LYS A 5 23.02 22.50 4.08
CA LYS A 5 24.23 23.09 4.68
C LYS A 5 24.19 24.60 4.67
N ALA A 6 23.89 25.22 3.51
CA ALA A 6 23.88 26.67 3.35
C ALA A 6 22.86 27.35 4.26
N HIS A 7 21.68 26.75 4.43
CA HIS A 7 20.60 27.29 5.26
C HIS A 7 20.63 26.79 6.71
N ARG A 8 21.64 25.99 7.12
CA ARG A 8 21.74 25.39 8.45
C ARG A 8 20.42 24.74 8.89
N ALA A 9 19.87 23.90 7.99
CA ALA A 9 18.58 23.28 8.22
C ALA A 9 18.58 22.37 9.47
N ASP A 10 17.54 22.46 10.30
CA ASP A 10 17.37 21.62 11.48
C ASP A 10 16.85 20.23 11.15
N LEU A 11 16.16 20.09 10.01
CA LEU A 11 15.60 18.84 9.50
C LEU A 11 15.43 18.93 7.96
N ILE A 12 15.38 17.78 7.32
CA ILE A 12 15.13 17.65 5.88
C ILE A 12 13.84 16.86 5.69
N GLY A 13 12.95 17.37 4.83
CA GLY A 13 11.73 16.66 4.41
C GLY A 13 11.81 16.30 2.93
N VAL A 14 11.43 15.05 2.60
CA VAL A 14 11.30 14.58 1.22
C VAL A 14 9.99 13.86 1.02
N SER A 15 9.42 13.98 -0.17
CA SER A 15 8.14 13.36 -0.51
C SER A 15 8.27 12.60 -1.83
N GLY A 16 7.74 11.38 -1.88
CA GLY A 16 7.73 10.52 -3.06
C GLY A 16 6.31 10.17 -3.50
N LEU A 17 6.03 10.35 -4.79
CA LEU A 17 4.71 10.04 -5.37
C LEU A 17 4.75 8.76 -6.20
N ILE A 18 5.86 8.47 -6.86
CA ILE A 18 6.04 7.33 -7.76
C ILE A 18 7.15 6.41 -7.27
N THR A 19 7.10 5.14 -7.65
CA THR A 19 8.05 4.11 -7.18
C THR A 19 9.53 4.47 -7.35
N PRO A 20 9.98 5.10 -8.46
CA PRO A 20 11.37 5.53 -8.60
C PRO A 20 11.86 6.48 -7.49
N SER A 21 10.96 7.21 -6.82
CA SER A 21 11.34 8.08 -5.69
C SER A 21 11.92 7.29 -4.51
N LEU A 22 11.62 6.01 -4.39
CA LEU A 22 12.14 5.18 -3.28
C LEU A 22 13.65 4.98 -3.39
N SER A 23 14.16 4.69 -4.60
CA SER A 23 15.60 4.55 -4.85
C SER A 23 16.34 5.89 -4.67
N GLU A 24 15.74 7.00 -5.07
CA GLU A 24 16.30 8.33 -4.83
C GLU A 24 16.39 8.67 -3.33
N MET A 25 15.42 8.23 -2.53
CA MET A 25 15.47 8.37 -1.07
C MET A 25 16.58 7.52 -0.44
N GLU A 26 16.83 6.31 -0.96
CA GLU A 26 17.94 5.47 -0.52
C GLU A 26 19.29 6.15 -0.82
N ALA A 27 19.47 6.63 -2.06
CA ALA A 27 20.67 7.37 -2.47
C ALA A 27 20.88 8.66 -1.65
N LEU A 28 19.79 9.37 -1.32
CA LEU A 28 19.86 10.53 -0.44
C LEU A 28 20.34 10.16 0.95
N CYS A 29 19.85 9.09 1.55
CA CYS A 29 20.30 8.61 2.86
C CYS A 29 21.80 8.31 2.85
N GLU A 30 22.29 7.61 1.84
CA GLU A 30 23.71 7.29 1.66
C GLU A 30 24.57 8.58 1.50
N LEU A 31 24.09 9.53 0.72
CA LEU A 31 24.75 10.81 0.54
C LEU A 31 24.82 11.62 1.85
N LEU A 32 23.70 11.69 2.60
CA LEU A 32 23.66 12.37 3.89
C LEU A 32 24.62 11.72 4.91
N GLN A 33 24.71 10.40 4.90
CA GLN A 33 25.63 9.63 5.74
C GLN A 33 27.11 9.93 5.35
N LYS A 34 27.41 9.87 4.07
CA LYS A 34 28.75 10.18 3.52
C LYS A 34 29.21 11.60 3.89
N GLU A 35 28.31 12.56 3.79
CA GLU A 35 28.55 13.96 4.13
C GLU A 35 28.53 14.25 5.63
N GLN A 36 28.28 13.23 6.46
CA GLN A 36 28.19 13.31 7.93
C GLN A 36 27.24 14.41 8.44
N LEU A 37 26.18 14.68 7.69
CA LEU A 37 25.17 15.65 8.07
C LEU A 37 24.31 15.09 9.23
N ARG A 38 24.34 15.77 10.38
CA ARG A 38 23.59 15.35 11.59
C ARG A 38 22.19 15.95 11.64
N ILE A 39 21.43 15.79 10.55
CA ILE A 39 20.12 16.40 10.37
C ILE A 39 19.08 15.28 10.18
N PRO A 40 18.01 15.19 10.98
CA PRO A 40 16.97 14.18 10.77
C PRO A 40 16.30 14.32 9.41
N LEU A 41 15.98 13.18 8.79
CA LEU A 41 15.28 13.09 7.53
C LEU A 41 13.84 12.63 7.77
N ILE A 42 12.85 13.40 7.33
CA ILE A 42 11.45 13.01 7.30
C ILE A 42 11.10 12.59 5.87
N VAL A 43 10.60 11.37 5.69
CA VAL A 43 10.17 10.84 4.41
C VAL A 43 8.66 10.69 4.38
N GLY A 44 8.02 11.14 3.31
CA GLY A 44 6.57 11.12 3.14
C GLY A 44 6.17 10.87 1.69
N GLY A 45 4.87 10.97 1.45
CA GLY A 45 4.26 10.76 0.14
C GLY A 45 3.70 9.35 -0.05
N ALA A 46 2.91 9.19 -1.12
CA ALA A 46 2.08 8.00 -1.36
C ALA A 46 2.86 6.68 -1.48
N THR A 47 4.13 6.74 -1.90
CA THR A 47 4.96 5.54 -2.08
C THR A 47 5.70 5.10 -0.83
N THR A 48 5.81 5.96 0.19
CA THR A 48 6.57 5.64 1.39
C THR A 48 5.74 4.81 2.38
N SER A 49 6.37 3.86 3.03
CA SER A 49 5.76 3.07 4.10
C SER A 49 6.68 2.98 5.31
N THR A 50 6.09 2.71 6.47
CA THR A 50 6.84 2.49 7.71
C THR A 50 7.83 1.32 7.56
N VAL A 51 7.43 0.25 6.86
CA VAL A 51 8.28 -0.91 6.60
C VAL A 51 9.46 -0.54 5.69
N HIS A 52 9.21 0.15 4.56
CA HIS A 52 10.28 0.60 3.67
C HIS A 52 11.27 1.52 4.40
N THR A 53 10.74 2.47 5.17
CA THR A 53 11.59 3.38 5.97
C THR A 53 12.45 2.63 6.96
N ALA A 54 11.88 1.66 7.69
CA ALA A 54 12.61 0.89 8.69
C ALA A 54 13.65 -0.06 8.09
N VAL A 55 13.32 -0.71 6.96
CA VAL A 55 14.13 -1.79 6.37
C VAL A 55 15.17 -1.25 5.38
N LYS A 56 14.82 -0.24 4.59
CA LYS A 56 15.67 0.24 3.49
C LYS A 56 16.36 1.56 3.78
N LEU A 57 15.69 2.53 4.39
CA LEU A 57 16.24 3.87 4.56
C LEU A 57 17.01 4.01 5.89
N ALA A 58 16.40 3.64 7.01
CA ALA A 58 16.99 3.84 8.33
C ALA A 58 18.37 3.18 8.52
N PRO A 59 18.67 1.98 7.95
CA PRO A 59 20.01 1.40 8.05
C PRO A 59 21.11 2.16 7.28
N ARG A 60 20.73 3.06 6.36
CA ARG A 60 21.66 3.83 5.53
C ARG A 60 22.00 5.21 6.10
N TYR A 61 21.30 5.63 7.17
CA TYR A 61 21.52 6.95 7.73
C TYR A 61 21.31 6.99 9.25
N ASP A 62 22.39 7.17 10.00
CA ASP A 62 22.43 7.04 11.46
C ASP A 62 21.72 8.17 12.22
N TYR A 63 21.57 9.33 11.60
CA TYR A 63 21.06 10.54 12.27
C TYR A 63 19.51 10.63 12.28
N GLY A 64 18.84 9.57 11.83
CA GLY A 64 17.42 9.36 11.96
C GLY A 64 16.65 9.61 10.68
N VAL A 65 15.90 8.58 10.26
CA VAL A 65 14.93 8.65 9.16
C VAL A 65 13.55 8.36 9.72
N ILE A 66 12.62 9.27 9.56
CA ILE A 66 11.28 9.19 10.14
C ILE A 66 10.24 9.15 9.02
N GLN A 67 9.33 8.18 9.06
CA GLN A 67 8.18 8.17 8.17
C GLN A 67 7.13 9.18 8.64
N GLY A 68 6.87 10.21 7.82
CA GLY A 68 6.00 11.33 8.16
C GLY A 68 4.51 11.01 8.16
N GLY A 69 4.11 9.95 7.45
CA GLY A 69 2.69 9.70 7.21
C GLY A 69 2.08 10.75 6.27
N ASP A 70 0.92 11.22 6.65
CA ASP A 70 0.30 12.37 5.99
C ASP A 70 0.82 13.72 6.52
N ALA A 71 0.49 14.80 5.82
CA ALA A 71 0.95 16.14 6.16
C ALA A 71 0.50 16.60 7.57
N SER A 72 -0.65 16.11 8.05
CA SER A 72 -1.18 16.51 9.36
C SER A 72 -0.30 15.99 10.51
N ARG A 73 0.26 14.78 10.36
CA ARG A 73 1.15 14.16 11.35
C ARG A 73 2.55 14.78 11.35
N THR A 74 3.00 15.30 10.20
CA THR A 74 4.34 15.86 10.03
C THR A 74 4.60 17.01 10.99
N ALA A 75 3.62 17.90 11.23
CA ALA A 75 3.76 19.01 12.18
C ALA A 75 4.06 18.53 13.61
N GLY A 76 3.39 17.47 14.06
CA GLY A 76 3.64 16.85 15.37
C GLY A 76 5.05 16.23 15.48
N ILE A 77 5.50 15.57 14.41
CA ILE A 77 6.86 15.00 14.31
C ILE A 77 7.92 16.11 14.41
N MET A 78 7.74 17.17 13.63
CA MET A 78 8.65 18.34 13.65
C MET A 78 8.74 18.96 15.04
N LYS A 79 7.60 19.17 15.71
CA LYS A 79 7.57 19.70 17.08
C LYS A 79 8.39 18.82 18.04
N ARG A 80 8.24 17.50 17.97
CA ARG A 80 9.00 16.56 18.82
C ARG A 80 10.49 16.58 18.50
N LEU A 81 10.87 16.62 17.22
CA LEU A 81 12.27 16.72 16.80
C LEU A 81 12.94 18.02 17.26
N LEU A 82 12.20 19.12 17.35
CA LEU A 82 12.73 20.40 17.79
C LEU A 82 12.77 20.52 19.33
N SER A 83 11.86 19.84 20.06
CA SER A 83 11.78 19.94 21.52
C SER A 83 12.64 18.90 22.24
N ASP A 84 12.63 17.64 21.79
CA ASP A 84 13.37 16.52 22.41
C ASP A 84 13.83 15.52 21.35
N ARG A 85 14.80 15.94 20.54
CA ARG A 85 15.33 15.17 19.41
C ARG A 85 15.87 13.81 19.83
N SER A 86 16.68 13.76 20.88
CA SER A 86 17.41 12.54 21.26
C SER A 86 16.48 11.43 21.72
N SER A 87 15.55 11.74 22.60
CA SER A 87 14.56 10.77 23.11
C SER A 87 13.64 10.31 21.99
N TYR A 88 13.17 11.25 21.13
CA TYR A 88 12.30 10.89 20.03
C TYR A 88 12.97 9.98 19.00
N LEU A 89 14.21 10.28 18.59
CA LEU A 89 14.96 9.43 17.66
C LEU A 89 15.27 8.06 18.26
N ALA A 90 15.53 7.96 19.57
CA ALA A 90 15.71 6.67 20.23
C ALA A 90 14.43 5.81 20.17
N GLN A 91 13.25 6.40 20.40
CA GLN A 91 11.96 5.72 20.25
C GLN A 91 11.73 5.23 18.82
N VAL A 92 11.97 6.09 17.83
CA VAL A 92 11.82 5.75 16.40
C VAL A 92 12.75 4.60 16.02
N LYS A 93 14.02 4.63 16.46
CA LYS A 93 14.98 3.54 16.18
C LYS A 93 14.53 2.22 16.79
N ALA A 94 14.07 2.20 18.03
CA ALA A 94 13.57 1.00 18.70
C ALA A 94 12.35 0.41 18.00
N GLU A 95 11.43 1.25 17.51
CA GLU A 95 10.27 0.80 16.72
C GLU A 95 10.71 0.23 15.37
N GLN A 96 11.62 0.89 14.68
CA GLN A 96 12.18 0.41 13.40
C GLN A 96 12.92 -0.93 13.55
N GLU A 97 13.59 -1.17 14.65
CA GLU A 97 14.23 -2.46 14.94
C GLU A 97 13.21 -3.59 15.08
N LYS A 98 12.08 -3.35 15.77
CA LYS A 98 10.98 -4.32 15.85
C LYS A 98 10.43 -4.65 14.47
N ILE A 99 10.20 -3.62 13.64
CA ILE A 99 9.70 -3.79 12.27
C ILE A 99 10.69 -4.62 11.43
N ARG A 100 11.99 -4.33 11.50
CA ARG A 100 13.03 -5.10 10.82
C ARG A 100 13.04 -6.56 11.26
N GLY A 101 12.98 -6.82 12.57
CA GLY A 101 12.89 -8.17 13.10
C GLY A 101 11.70 -8.95 12.52
N GLN A 102 10.52 -8.35 12.52
CA GLN A 102 9.33 -8.97 11.93
C GLN A 102 9.43 -9.18 10.42
N TYR A 103 10.05 -8.24 9.71
CA TYR A 103 10.24 -8.33 8.26
C TYR A 103 11.16 -9.49 7.89
N TYR A 104 12.32 -9.60 8.54
CA TYR A 104 13.28 -10.66 8.26
C TYR A 104 12.78 -12.03 8.70
N HIS A 105 12.08 -12.14 9.83
CA HIS A 105 11.43 -13.40 10.22
C HIS A 105 10.39 -13.92 9.21
N LYS A 106 9.77 -13.04 8.43
CA LYS A 106 8.88 -13.48 7.34
C LYS A 106 9.66 -14.03 6.14
N GLN A 107 10.85 -13.51 5.86
CA GLN A 107 11.69 -14.00 4.77
C GLN A 107 12.30 -15.37 5.09
N ASP A 108 12.58 -15.67 6.35
CA ASP A 108 13.10 -16.98 6.79
C ASP A 108 12.12 -18.15 6.60
N ARG A 109 10.89 -17.86 6.17
CA ARG A 109 9.86 -18.88 5.84
C ARG A 109 9.80 -19.26 4.36
N LEU A 110 10.72 -18.81 3.56
CA LEU A 110 10.81 -19.26 2.18
C LEU A 110 11.23 -20.75 2.16
N LEU A 111 10.44 -21.55 1.47
CA LEU A 111 10.79 -22.96 1.25
C LEU A 111 12.02 -23.07 0.36
N PRO A 112 12.90 -24.08 0.58
CA PRO A 112 13.93 -24.43 -0.40
C PRO A 112 13.28 -24.67 -1.77
N TYR A 113 14.00 -24.30 -2.84
CA TYR A 113 13.46 -24.40 -4.20
C TYR A 113 12.97 -25.82 -4.55
N THR A 114 13.72 -26.84 -4.16
CA THR A 114 13.35 -28.25 -4.38
C THR A 114 12.05 -28.63 -3.67
N GLU A 115 11.83 -28.14 -2.46
CA GLU A 115 10.59 -28.37 -1.72
C GLU A 115 9.43 -27.58 -2.35
N ALA A 116 9.66 -26.35 -2.76
CA ALA A 116 8.66 -25.55 -3.46
C ALA A 116 8.23 -26.20 -4.79
N GLN A 117 9.16 -26.83 -5.51
CA GLN A 117 8.84 -27.58 -6.73
C GLN A 117 7.92 -28.78 -6.46
N THR A 118 8.11 -29.51 -5.35
CA THR A 118 7.24 -30.65 -5.01
C THR A 118 5.84 -30.22 -4.59
N LEU A 119 5.69 -28.99 -4.10
CA LEU A 119 4.41 -28.40 -3.72
C LEU A 119 3.76 -27.59 -4.86
N ALA A 120 4.43 -27.52 -6.02
CA ALA A 120 3.87 -26.81 -7.16
C ALA A 120 2.54 -27.45 -7.58
N PRO A 121 1.50 -26.65 -7.89
CA PRO A 121 0.24 -27.20 -8.37
C PRO A 121 0.46 -27.95 -9.69
N VAL A 122 0.01 -29.20 -9.73
CA VAL A 122 0.02 -29.99 -10.95
C VAL A 122 -1.23 -29.61 -11.74
N PHE A 123 -1.01 -29.01 -12.89
CA PHE A 123 -2.08 -28.65 -13.79
C PHE A 123 -2.35 -29.80 -14.75
N ASP A 124 -3.59 -30.32 -14.71
CA ASP A 124 -4.06 -31.28 -15.69
C ASP A 124 -4.53 -30.52 -16.94
N ARG A 125 -3.79 -30.66 -18.03
CA ARG A 125 -4.10 -29.99 -19.29
C ARG A 125 -5.42 -30.43 -19.92
N GLU A 126 -5.91 -31.63 -19.59
CA GLU A 126 -7.19 -32.14 -20.09
C GLU A 126 -8.40 -31.50 -19.36
N SER A 127 -8.16 -30.97 -18.14
CA SER A 127 -9.22 -30.27 -17.38
C SER A 127 -9.39 -28.80 -17.73
N TYR A 128 -8.51 -28.22 -18.54
CA TYR A 128 -8.61 -26.83 -18.97
C TYR A 128 -9.80 -26.62 -19.91
N ARG A 129 -10.67 -25.73 -19.54
CA ARG A 129 -11.66 -25.19 -20.47
C ARG A 129 -11.00 -24.05 -21.25
N LEU A 130 -10.76 -24.30 -22.52
CA LEU A 130 -10.35 -23.24 -23.43
C LEU A 130 -11.45 -22.18 -23.54
N PRO A 131 -11.09 -20.90 -23.74
CA PRO A 131 -12.08 -19.88 -24.09
C PRO A 131 -12.89 -20.32 -25.31
N ALA A 132 -14.18 -19.98 -25.31
CA ALA A 132 -15.06 -20.29 -26.46
C ALA A 132 -14.59 -19.59 -27.75
N SER A 133 -13.87 -18.47 -27.61
CA SER A 133 -13.22 -17.75 -28.70
C SER A 133 -12.00 -17.00 -28.18
N PHE A 134 -10.97 -16.92 -29.01
CA PHE A 134 -9.78 -16.11 -28.77
C PHE A 134 -9.96 -14.73 -29.38
N GLY A 135 -9.09 -13.77 -28.95
CA GLY A 135 -9.09 -12.41 -29.43
C GLY A 135 -9.84 -11.46 -28.52
N GLU A 136 -10.12 -10.28 -29.03
CA GLU A 136 -10.74 -9.19 -28.29
C GLU A 136 -12.27 -9.31 -28.25
N HIS A 137 -12.81 -9.20 -27.03
CA HIS A 137 -14.24 -9.15 -26.75
C HIS A 137 -14.56 -7.80 -26.12
N ASN A 138 -15.30 -6.98 -26.85
CA ASN A 138 -15.77 -5.68 -26.39
C ASN A 138 -17.21 -5.79 -25.87
N LEU A 139 -17.40 -5.57 -24.59
CA LEU A 139 -18.69 -5.46 -23.94
C LEU A 139 -18.94 -3.98 -23.65
N LEU A 140 -19.64 -3.31 -24.56
CA LEU A 140 -19.92 -1.87 -24.47
C LEU A 140 -21.35 -1.63 -23.98
N GLY A 141 -21.49 -0.79 -22.97
CA GLY A 141 -22.67 -0.15 -22.44
C GLY A 141 -23.95 -1.00 -22.41
N LYS A 142 -24.69 -1.02 -23.50
CA LYS A 142 -26.03 -1.64 -23.58
C LYS A 142 -26.07 -3.16 -23.45
N ASN A 143 -24.94 -3.84 -23.57
CA ASN A 143 -24.85 -5.30 -23.49
C ASN A 143 -24.39 -5.80 -22.09
N MET A 144 -24.24 -4.89 -21.14
CA MET A 144 -23.85 -5.23 -19.79
C MET A 144 -24.95 -4.78 -18.82
N ASP A 145 -25.55 -5.75 -18.15
CA ASP A 145 -26.48 -5.45 -17.07
C ASP A 145 -25.68 -5.12 -15.80
N LEU A 146 -25.83 -3.87 -15.33
CA LEU A 146 -25.20 -3.44 -14.08
C LEU A 146 -25.68 -4.27 -12.88
N GLN A 147 -26.87 -4.84 -12.93
CA GLN A 147 -27.39 -5.76 -11.91
C GLN A 147 -26.50 -7.00 -11.76
N ASP A 148 -26.01 -7.56 -12.88
CA ASP A 148 -25.12 -8.73 -12.86
C ASP A 148 -23.77 -8.41 -12.21
N LEU A 149 -23.32 -7.16 -12.27
CA LEU A 149 -22.06 -6.71 -11.66
C LEU A 149 -22.18 -6.62 -10.15
N ILE A 150 -23.34 -6.23 -9.59
CA ILE A 150 -23.52 -6.12 -8.13
C ILE A 150 -23.20 -7.46 -7.45
N ALA A 151 -23.65 -8.57 -8.02
CA ALA A 151 -23.40 -9.91 -7.50
C ALA A 151 -21.91 -10.32 -7.51
N LYS A 152 -21.06 -9.57 -8.22
CA LYS A 152 -19.62 -9.80 -8.37
C LYS A 152 -18.76 -8.82 -7.61
N ILE A 153 -19.34 -7.86 -6.88
CA ILE A 153 -18.59 -6.90 -6.09
C ILE A 153 -17.86 -7.63 -4.95
N ASP A 154 -16.54 -7.45 -4.87
CA ASP A 154 -15.80 -7.79 -3.65
C ASP A 154 -16.01 -6.66 -2.63
N TRP A 155 -16.86 -6.95 -1.64
CA TRP A 155 -17.20 -5.99 -0.59
C TRP A 155 -16.12 -5.81 0.46
N THR A 156 -15.15 -6.72 0.57
CA THR A 156 -14.10 -6.64 1.59
C THR A 156 -13.29 -5.34 1.52
N PRO A 157 -12.79 -4.88 0.34
CA PRO A 157 -12.11 -3.60 0.22
C PRO A 157 -12.99 -2.39 0.58
N PHE A 158 -14.28 -2.45 0.25
CA PHE A 158 -15.22 -1.39 0.63
C PHE A 158 -15.29 -1.22 2.15
N PHE A 159 -15.44 -2.30 2.91
CA PHE A 159 -15.47 -2.24 4.36
C PHE A 159 -14.13 -1.77 4.95
N HIS A 160 -13.01 -2.20 4.39
CA HIS A 160 -11.69 -1.73 4.83
C HIS A 160 -11.51 -0.23 4.63
N PHE A 161 -12.08 0.34 3.55
CA PHE A 161 -12.08 1.80 3.33
C PHE A 161 -12.84 2.55 4.44
N TRP A 162 -13.95 1.99 4.92
CA TRP A 162 -14.72 2.53 6.04
C TRP A 162 -14.11 2.22 7.42
N GLY A 163 -12.95 1.54 7.46
CA GLY A 163 -12.22 1.25 8.70
C GLY A 163 -12.65 -0.03 9.42
N PHE A 164 -13.56 -0.81 8.88
CA PHE A 164 -13.94 -2.11 9.41
C PHE A 164 -12.87 -3.15 9.09
N LYS A 165 -12.58 -4.04 10.05
CA LYS A 165 -11.61 -5.14 9.88
C LYS A 165 -12.33 -6.47 9.74
N GLY A 166 -11.86 -7.32 8.83
CA GLY A 166 -12.41 -8.65 8.59
C GLY A 166 -12.70 -8.88 7.11
N LYS A 167 -13.42 -9.95 6.79
CA LYS A 167 -13.84 -10.31 5.44
C LYS A 167 -15.36 -10.26 5.33
N PHE A 168 -15.86 -9.91 4.16
CA PHE A 168 -17.27 -10.05 3.82
C PHE A 168 -17.57 -11.54 3.54
N PRO A 169 -18.71 -12.11 3.99
CA PRO A 169 -19.83 -11.43 4.65
C PRO A 169 -19.73 -11.31 6.19
N GLU A 170 -18.72 -11.89 6.84
CA GLU A 170 -18.63 -11.96 8.30
C GLU A 170 -18.64 -10.57 8.97
N ILE A 171 -18.09 -9.56 8.31
CA ILE A 171 -18.03 -8.18 8.81
C ILE A 171 -19.43 -7.65 9.18
N ILE A 172 -20.45 -7.88 8.34
CA ILE A 172 -21.81 -7.37 8.58
C ILE A 172 -22.50 -8.06 9.76
N HIS A 173 -22.07 -9.28 10.08
CA HIS A 173 -22.61 -10.01 11.24
C HIS A 173 -21.93 -9.62 12.55
N GLN A 174 -20.73 -9.07 12.50
CA GLN A 174 -19.94 -8.69 13.67
C GLN A 174 -20.15 -7.23 14.10
N HIS A 175 -20.56 -6.36 13.19
CA HIS A 175 -20.68 -4.91 13.42
C HIS A 175 -21.99 -4.38 12.84
N GLU A 176 -22.88 -3.91 13.70
CA GLU A 176 -24.17 -3.31 13.29
C GLU A 176 -23.97 -2.11 12.35
N GLU A 177 -22.94 -1.30 12.58
CA GLU A 177 -22.61 -0.16 11.71
C GLU A 177 -22.14 -0.60 10.32
N ALA A 178 -21.45 -1.74 10.21
CA ALA A 178 -21.06 -2.30 8.92
C ALA A 178 -22.28 -2.78 8.14
N ASP A 179 -23.26 -3.42 8.80
CA ASP A 179 -24.50 -3.80 8.14
C ASP A 179 -25.27 -2.58 7.64
N ARG A 180 -25.43 -1.53 8.46
CA ARG A 180 -26.04 -0.26 8.03
C ARG A 180 -25.33 0.35 6.82
N THR A 181 -24.00 0.36 6.84
CA THR A 181 -23.17 0.85 5.72
C THR A 181 -23.40 0.04 4.46
N TYR A 182 -23.53 -1.29 4.60
CA TYR A 182 -23.83 -2.19 3.50
C TYR A 182 -25.22 -1.92 2.89
N GLN A 183 -26.26 -1.79 3.73
CA GLN A 183 -27.61 -1.52 3.26
C GLN A 183 -27.68 -0.17 2.54
N ALA A 184 -27.02 0.87 3.06
CA ALA A 184 -26.93 2.17 2.40
C ALA A 184 -26.19 2.08 1.04
N ALA A 185 -25.15 1.28 0.94
CA ALA A 185 -24.47 1.06 -0.33
C ALA A 185 -25.33 0.32 -1.36
N LEU A 186 -26.10 -0.68 -0.92
CA LEU A 186 -27.06 -1.37 -1.81
C LEU A 186 -28.17 -0.46 -2.30
N GLU A 187 -28.72 0.38 -1.42
CA GLU A 187 -29.75 1.38 -1.79
C GLU A 187 -29.20 2.39 -2.80
N MET A 188 -27.97 2.89 -2.59
CA MET A 188 -27.29 3.77 -3.54
C MET A 188 -27.09 3.12 -4.90
N LEU A 189 -26.62 1.87 -4.93
CA LEU A 189 -26.47 1.11 -6.16
C LEU A 189 -27.79 0.91 -6.90
N GLY A 190 -28.86 0.63 -6.16
CA GLY A 190 -30.23 0.54 -6.74
C GLY A 190 -30.64 1.87 -7.38
N THR A 191 -30.38 3.00 -6.75
CA THR A 191 -30.66 4.33 -7.29
C THR A 191 -29.87 4.61 -8.57
N VAL A 192 -28.57 4.30 -8.56
CA VAL A 192 -27.67 4.48 -9.71
C VAL A 192 -28.14 3.67 -10.91
N ILE A 193 -28.55 2.43 -10.69
CA ILE A 193 -29.03 1.54 -11.77
C ILE A 193 -30.37 2.02 -12.31
N ALA A 194 -31.31 2.35 -11.43
CA ALA A 194 -32.63 2.84 -11.84
C ALA A 194 -32.54 4.18 -12.58
N GLY A 195 -31.60 5.05 -12.19
CA GLY A 195 -31.34 6.34 -12.85
C GLY A 195 -30.62 6.22 -14.19
N ASN A 196 -30.04 5.04 -14.51
CA ASN A 196 -29.20 4.82 -15.69
C ASN A 196 -28.07 5.88 -15.82
N GLU A 197 -27.49 6.25 -14.65
CA GLU A 197 -26.53 7.36 -14.56
C GLU A 197 -25.11 6.95 -15.00
N PHE A 198 -24.84 5.64 -15.04
CA PHE A 198 -23.53 5.10 -15.42
C PHE A 198 -23.65 4.10 -16.56
N GLU A 199 -22.68 4.15 -17.44
CA GLU A 199 -22.46 3.18 -18.49
C GLU A 199 -21.17 2.40 -18.21
N ALA A 200 -21.22 1.07 -18.21
CA ALA A 200 -20.06 0.23 -18.03
C ALA A 200 -19.54 -0.25 -19.37
N SER A 201 -18.21 -0.22 -19.56
CA SER A 201 -17.53 -0.76 -20.72
C SER A 201 -16.41 -1.69 -20.29
N ILE A 202 -16.37 -2.91 -20.82
CA ILE A 202 -15.32 -3.89 -20.53
C ILE A 202 -14.71 -4.36 -21.84
N VAL A 203 -13.38 -4.44 -21.88
CA VAL A 203 -12.62 -5.09 -22.93
C VAL A 203 -11.93 -6.30 -22.34
N VAL A 204 -12.20 -7.49 -22.90
CA VAL A 204 -11.55 -8.74 -22.50
C VAL A 204 -10.84 -9.31 -23.70
N ASN A 205 -9.60 -9.75 -23.53
CA ASN A 205 -8.83 -10.37 -24.59
C ASN A 205 -8.27 -11.72 -24.14
N PHE A 206 -8.48 -12.76 -24.94
CA PHE A 206 -7.94 -14.09 -24.71
C PHE A 206 -6.82 -14.36 -25.71
N PHE A 207 -5.63 -14.63 -25.18
CA PHE A 207 -4.44 -14.94 -25.96
C PHE A 207 -4.07 -16.41 -25.81
N ASP A 208 -3.49 -16.98 -26.86
CA ASP A 208 -2.76 -18.23 -26.76
C ASP A 208 -1.51 -18.04 -25.91
N ALA A 209 -1.20 -19.00 -25.01
CA ALA A 209 -0.07 -18.97 -24.11
C ALA A 209 0.77 -20.26 -24.18
#